data_e4726770f1824e8279ea44c7d2fb13c3
#
_entry.id   e4726770f1824e8279ea44c7d2fb13c3
#
_cell.length_a   1.000
_cell.length_b   1.000
_cell.length_c   1.000
_cell.angle_alpha   90.00
_cell.angle_beta   90.00
_cell.angle_gamma   90.00
#
_symmetry.space_group_name_H-M   'P 1'
#
loop_
_entity.id
_entity.type
_entity.pdbx_description
1 polymer ?
#
loop_
_entity_poly.entity_id
_entity_poly.type
_entity_poly.pdbx_seq_one_letter_code
_entity_poly.pdbx_strand_id
1 'polypeptide(L)'
;MKTSKSGRKDKHRKGKGGKSNRPSLASQADRHILYQESVQDTEFEYEFISTTFERLRGRRPHLLREDFCGTAQMCCEWVRRDPDNHAVGVDLDTEVLDWAREHNLADLKLKQRERVELIEEDVFKVTTAQAPDLIIAMNFSYQGFKTREALRGYLEPSRNWRRRPSTTTSPTSGIRPSTTPSPGT
;
A
#
# COMPACT_ATOMS: atom_id res chain seq x y z
N MET A 1 -9.74 -71.20 -51.44
CA MET A 1 -9.36 -70.87 -50.06
C MET A 1 -9.59 -69.37 -49.86
N LYS A 2 -10.67 -69.02 -49.12
CA LYS A 2 -11.05 -67.62 -48.81
C LYS A 2 -10.81 -67.42 -47.33
N THR A 3 -9.88 -66.56 -46.97
CA THR A 3 -9.61 -66.14 -45.57
C THR A 3 -10.35 -64.86 -45.29
N SER A 4 -11.34 -64.90 -44.36
CA SER A 4 -12.05 -63.76 -43.88
C SER A 4 -11.26 -63.07 -42.78
N LYS A 5 -11.03 -61.75 -42.93
CA LYS A 5 -10.47 -60.85 -41.86
C LYS A 5 -11.62 -60.23 -41.11
N SER A 6 -11.74 -60.62 -39.82
CA SER A 6 -12.62 -59.99 -38.85
C SER A 6 -12.02 -58.66 -38.39
N GLY A 7 -12.69 -57.54 -38.67
CA GLY A 7 -12.32 -56.21 -38.19
C GLY A 7 -12.95 -55.96 -36.80
N ARG A 8 -12.14 -55.86 -35.77
CA ARG A 8 -12.53 -55.41 -34.44
C ARG A 8 -12.65 -53.87 -34.44
N LYS A 9 -13.88 -53.35 -34.29
CA LYS A 9 -14.10 -51.91 -34.09
C LYS A 9 -13.91 -51.59 -32.58
N ASP A 10 -12.83 -50.91 -32.24
CA ASP A 10 -12.68 -50.31 -30.91
C ASP A 10 -13.58 -49.10 -30.79
N LYS A 11 -14.59 -49.23 -29.90
CA LYS A 11 -15.45 -48.14 -29.48
C LYS A 11 -14.72 -47.30 -28.45
N HIS A 12 -14.12 -46.16 -28.82
CA HIS A 12 -13.69 -45.12 -27.89
C HIS A 12 -14.90 -44.58 -27.13
N ARG A 13 -15.05 -45.02 -25.91
CA ARG A 13 -15.98 -44.46 -24.91
C ARG A 13 -15.41 -43.08 -24.51
N LYS A 14 -15.88 -41.98 -25.10
CA LYS A 14 -15.68 -40.63 -24.56
C LYS A 14 -16.41 -40.55 -23.22
N GLY A 15 -15.66 -40.64 -22.11
CA GLY A 15 -16.16 -40.32 -20.78
C GLY A 15 -16.58 -38.84 -20.77
N LYS A 16 -17.86 -38.60 -20.62
CA LYS A 16 -18.40 -37.27 -20.26
C LYS A 16 -17.90 -37.00 -18.81
N GLY A 17 -16.78 -36.26 -18.68
CA GLY A 17 -16.37 -35.69 -17.41
C GLY A 17 -17.47 -34.74 -16.95
N GLY A 18 -18.24 -35.16 -15.97
CA GLY A 18 -19.21 -34.27 -15.30
C GLY A 18 -18.42 -33.10 -14.72
N LYS A 19 -18.72 -31.88 -15.15
CA LYS A 19 -18.19 -30.68 -14.52
C LYS A 19 -18.68 -30.68 -13.09
N SER A 20 -17.75 -30.92 -12.15
CA SER A 20 -18.04 -30.77 -10.72
C SER A 20 -18.48 -29.33 -10.49
N ASN A 21 -19.68 -29.16 -9.95
CA ASN A 21 -20.27 -27.85 -9.62
C ASN A 21 -19.66 -27.28 -8.31
N ARG A 22 -18.54 -27.83 -7.85
CA ARG A 22 -17.81 -27.32 -6.70
C ARG A 22 -16.96 -26.13 -7.16
N PRO A 23 -17.03 -24.97 -6.46
CA PRO A 23 -16.15 -23.84 -6.73
C PRO A 23 -14.69 -24.30 -6.70
N SER A 24 -13.87 -23.84 -7.63
CA SER A 24 -12.45 -24.14 -7.62
C SER A 24 -11.77 -23.48 -6.39
N LEU A 25 -10.66 -24.02 -5.91
CA LEU A 25 -9.88 -23.37 -4.84
C LEU A 25 -9.50 -21.93 -5.22
N ALA A 26 -9.15 -21.71 -6.48
CA ALA A 26 -8.84 -20.38 -7.01
C ALA A 26 -10.02 -19.41 -6.96
N SER A 27 -11.28 -19.90 -7.09
CA SER A 27 -12.47 -19.04 -6.99
C SER A 27 -12.90 -18.72 -5.55
N GLN A 28 -12.30 -19.40 -4.57
CA GLN A 28 -12.55 -19.21 -3.14
C GLN A 28 -11.43 -18.41 -2.46
N ALA A 29 -10.29 -18.26 -3.12
CA ALA A 29 -9.13 -17.56 -2.58
C ALA A 29 -9.29 -16.05 -2.76
N ASP A 30 -8.96 -15.29 -1.73
CA ASP A 30 -8.86 -13.84 -1.81
C ASP A 30 -7.62 -13.46 -2.62
N ARG A 31 -7.82 -12.71 -3.72
CA ARG A 31 -6.75 -12.29 -4.62
C ARG A 31 -5.69 -11.42 -3.91
N HIS A 32 -6.11 -10.62 -2.93
CA HIS A 32 -5.22 -9.71 -2.22
C HIS A 32 -4.34 -10.46 -1.23
N ILE A 33 -4.90 -11.46 -0.52
CA ILE A 33 -4.12 -12.35 0.35
C ILE A 33 -3.07 -13.11 -0.47
N LEU A 34 -3.49 -13.71 -1.60
CA LEU A 34 -2.55 -14.45 -2.46
C LEU A 34 -1.43 -13.54 -2.99
N TYR A 35 -1.77 -12.29 -3.33
CA TYR A 35 -0.78 -11.32 -3.80
C TYR A 35 0.23 -10.99 -2.69
N GLN A 36 -0.24 -10.67 -1.49
CA GLN A 36 0.62 -10.36 -0.35
C GLN A 36 1.59 -11.51 -0.03
N GLU A 37 1.07 -12.73 0.06
CA GLU A 37 1.88 -13.92 0.35
C GLU A 37 2.88 -14.27 -0.75
N SER A 38 2.63 -13.85 -1.99
CA SER A 38 3.48 -14.19 -3.13
C SER A 38 4.56 -13.17 -3.44
N VAL A 39 4.35 -11.89 -3.09
CA VAL A 39 5.13 -10.78 -3.65
C VAL A 39 5.74 -9.89 -2.56
N GLN A 40 5.18 -9.87 -1.35
CA GLN A 40 5.59 -8.92 -0.31
C GLN A 40 6.34 -9.61 0.83
N ASP A 41 7.59 -9.17 1.04
CA ASP A 41 8.36 -9.47 2.26
C ASP A 41 8.58 -8.13 3.01
N THR A 42 7.51 -7.67 3.68
CA THR A 42 7.50 -6.36 4.33
C THR A 42 8.50 -6.24 5.48
N GLU A 43 8.91 -7.35 6.08
CA GLU A 43 9.95 -7.34 7.10
C GLU A 43 11.32 -7.02 6.50
N PHE A 44 11.70 -7.73 5.45
CA PHE A 44 12.94 -7.46 4.73
C PHE A 44 12.93 -6.05 4.10
N GLU A 45 11.82 -5.65 3.51
CA GLU A 45 11.64 -4.33 2.90
C GLU A 45 11.82 -3.21 3.94
N TYR A 46 11.21 -3.34 5.13
CA TYR A 46 11.38 -2.38 6.23
C TYR A 46 12.85 -2.23 6.63
N GLU A 47 13.54 -3.35 6.89
CA GLU A 47 14.94 -3.34 7.30
C GLU A 47 15.84 -2.70 6.24
N PHE A 48 15.64 -3.07 4.97
CA PHE A 48 16.40 -2.52 3.86
C PHE A 48 16.20 -1.00 3.72
N ILE A 49 14.94 -0.54 3.76
CA ILE A 49 14.58 0.87 3.60
C ILE A 49 15.11 1.69 4.77
N SER A 50 14.87 1.25 5.99
CA SER A 50 15.25 1.95 7.22
C SER A 50 16.77 2.08 7.35
N THR A 51 17.51 0.99 7.18
CA THR A 51 18.97 0.98 7.27
C THR A 51 19.62 1.78 6.14
N THR A 52 19.07 1.70 4.93
CA THR A 52 19.57 2.49 3.79
C THR A 52 19.37 3.98 4.02
N PHE A 53 18.18 4.38 4.50
CA PHE A 53 17.90 5.78 4.80
C PHE A 53 18.82 6.29 5.93
N GLU A 54 18.95 5.55 7.01
CA GLU A 54 19.79 5.91 8.15
C GLU A 54 21.25 6.09 7.73
N ARG A 55 21.79 5.16 6.93
CA ARG A 55 23.14 5.27 6.36
C ARG A 55 23.33 6.52 5.50
N LEU A 56 22.31 6.90 4.71
CA LEU A 56 22.39 8.04 3.79
C LEU A 56 22.11 9.39 4.47
N ARG A 57 21.39 9.40 5.60
CA ARG A 57 20.87 10.63 6.22
C ARG A 57 21.38 10.87 7.65
N GLY A 58 21.97 9.87 8.28
CA GLY A 58 22.45 9.94 9.67
C GLY A 58 21.33 10.02 10.72
N ARG A 59 20.09 9.71 10.35
CA ARG A 59 18.91 9.67 11.22
C ARG A 59 17.91 8.65 10.74
N ARG A 60 17.00 8.23 11.61
CA ARG A 60 15.89 7.37 11.25
C ARG A 60 14.83 8.11 10.43
N PRO A 61 14.19 7.44 9.47
CA PRO A 61 12.97 7.93 8.82
C PRO A 61 11.77 7.68 9.71
N HIS A 62 10.82 8.61 9.76
CA HIS A 62 9.57 8.43 10.51
C HIS A 62 8.34 8.50 9.62
N LEU A 63 8.29 9.42 8.66
CA LEU A 63 7.15 9.55 7.75
C LEU A 63 7.45 8.87 6.42
N LEU A 64 6.78 7.72 6.20
CA LEU A 64 6.75 6.99 4.93
C LEU A 64 5.59 7.49 4.06
N ARG A 65 5.82 7.66 2.76
CA ARG A 65 4.77 7.66 1.75
C ARG A 65 5.00 6.47 0.82
N GLU A 66 3.96 5.63 0.68
CA GLU A 66 3.93 4.51 -0.27
C GLU A 66 3.00 4.86 -1.42
N ASP A 67 3.56 5.06 -2.61
CA ASP A 67 2.81 5.26 -3.84
C ASP A 67 2.44 3.91 -4.45
N PHE A 68 1.21 3.78 -4.98
CA PHE A 68 0.62 2.52 -5.44
C PHE A 68 0.55 1.49 -4.32
N CYS A 69 0.06 1.92 -3.15
CA CYS A 69 0.14 1.15 -1.91
C CYS A 69 -0.72 -0.12 -1.91
N GLY A 70 -1.70 -0.23 -2.82
CA GLY A 70 -2.59 -1.39 -2.90
C GLY A 70 -3.23 -1.70 -1.54
N THR A 71 -2.91 -2.86 -0.99
CA THR A 71 -3.42 -3.32 0.32
C THR A 71 -2.78 -2.62 1.52
N ALA A 72 -1.86 -1.68 1.31
CA ALA A 72 -1.16 -0.91 2.34
C ALA A 72 -0.44 -1.79 3.40
N GLN A 73 0.00 -2.99 3.01
CA GLN A 73 0.67 -3.90 3.94
C GLN A 73 1.97 -3.31 4.46
N MET A 74 2.76 -2.65 3.59
CA MET A 74 4.00 -1.98 4.00
C MET A 74 3.74 -0.78 4.90
N CYS A 75 2.70 0.02 4.64
CA CYS A 75 2.27 1.09 5.54
C CYS A 75 1.94 0.56 6.94
N CYS A 76 1.23 -0.58 7.02
CA CYS A 76 0.89 -1.22 8.29
C CYS A 76 2.12 -1.74 9.01
N GLU A 77 3.04 -2.38 8.30
CA GLU A 77 4.30 -2.86 8.87
C GLU A 77 5.14 -1.69 9.39
N TRP A 78 5.22 -0.59 8.65
CA TRP A 78 5.94 0.61 9.03
C TRP A 78 5.54 1.14 10.42
N VAL A 79 4.24 1.27 10.67
CA VAL A 79 3.74 1.79 11.95
C VAL A 79 3.78 0.77 13.09
N ARG A 80 3.94 -0.53 12.79
CA ARG A 80 4.15 -1.57 13.81
C ARG A 80 5.54 -1.52 14.41
N ARG A 81 6.55 -1.14 13.60
CA ARG A 81 7.97 -1.23 13.98
C ARG A 81 8.42 -0.15 14.95
N ASP A 82 7.84 1.05 14.90
CA ASP A 82 8.22 2.15 15.79
C ASP A 82 7.01 3.01 16.16
N PRO A 83 6.85 3.46 17.41
CA PRO A 83 5.75 4.31 17.85
C PRO A 83 5.76 5.71 17.21
N ASP A 84 6.91 6.18 16.72
CA ASP A 84 7.05 7.48 16.05
C ASP A 84 6.84 7.40 14.53
N ASN A 85 6.68 6.18 13.99
CA ASN A 85 6.46 5.97 12.57
C ASN A 85 5.04 6.33 12.16
N HIS A 86 4.91 7.08 11.06
CA HIS A 86 3.69 7.42 10.36
C HIS A 86 3.77 6.97 8.91
N ALA A 87 2.65 6.61 8.31
CA ALA A 87 2.60 6.18 6.92
C ALA A 87 1.44 6.83 6.17
N VAL A 88 1.68 7.18 4.92
CA VAL A 88 0.68 7.62 3.96
C VAL A 88 0.71 6.66 2.77
N GLY A 89 -0.37 5.91 2.57
CA GLY A 89 -0.56 5.05 1.41
C GLY A 89 -1.40 5.77 0.36
N VAL A 90 -0.96 5.75 -0.88
CA VAL A 90 -1.66 6.38 -2.01
C VAL A 90 -1.95 5.35 -3.08
N ASP A 91 -3.20 5.25 -3.48
CA ASP A 91 -3.64 4.41 -4.60
C ASP A 91 -4.85 5.02 -5.32
N LEU A 92 -5.10 4.64 -6.57
CA LEU A 92 -6.29 5.03 -7.33
C LEU A 92 -7.44 4.03 -7.20
N ASP A 93 -7.16 2.81 -6.78
CA ASP A 93 -8.13 1.73 -6.70
C ASP A 93 -8.86 1.78 -5.35
N THR A 94 -10.09 2.32 -5.36
CA THR A 94 -10.96 2.39 -4.19
C THR A 94 -11.23 1.03 -3.58
N GLU A 95 -11.44 -0.02 -4.41
CA GLU A 95 -11.77 -1.36 -3.91
C GLU A 95 -10.60 -1.95 -3.09
N VAL A 96 -9.36 -1.76 -3.55
CA VAL A 96 -8.19 -2.26 -2.82
C VAL A 96 -7.92 -1.45 -1.55
N LEU A 97 -8.19 -0.13 -1.55
CA LEU A 97 -8.07 0.69 -0.35
C LEU A 97 -9.14 0.34 0.69
N ASP A 98 -10.35 0.03 0.27
CA ASP A 98 -11.41 -0.43 1.18
C ASP A 98 -11.05 -1.80 1.76
N TRP A 99 -10.58 -2.72 0.93
CA TRP A 99 -10.05 -4.00 1.40
C TRP A 99 -8.91 -3.80 2.42
N ALA A 100 -7.99 -2.87 2.16
CA ALA A 100 -6.91 -2.55 3.09
C ALA A 100 -7.43 -2.06 4.45
N ARG A 101 -8.46 -1.20 4.45
CA ARG A 101 -9.11 -0.70 5.68
C ARG A 101 -9.76 -1.83 6.47
N GLU A 102 -10.47 -2.73 5.78
CA GLU A 102 -11.23 -3.82 6.40
C GLU A 102 -10.35 -4.96 6.92
N HIS A 103 -9.15 -5.15 6.35
CA HIS A 103 -8.27 -6.26 6.68
C HIS A 103 -6.98 -5.78 7.36
N ASN A 104 -6.05 -5.21 6.62
CA ASN A 104 -4.72 -4.89 7.16
C ASN A 104 -4.72 -3.80 8.23
N LEU A 105 -5.52 -2.73 8.03
CA LEU A 105 -5.64 -1.67 9.03
C LEU A 105 -6.49 -2.12 10.22
N ALA A 106 -7.48 -3.00 10.00
CA ALA A 106 -8.31 -3.54 11.08
C ALA A 106 -7.47 -4.34 12.10
N ASP A 107 -6.40 -5.00 11.65
CA ASP A 107 -5.48 -5.77 12.49
C ASP A 107 -4.50 -4.90 13.31
N LEU A 108 -4.44 -3.60 13.04
CA LEU A 108 -3.61 -2.68 13.79
C LEU A 108 -4.25 -2.32 15.14
N LYS A 109 -3.41 -2.11 16.16
CA LYS A 109 -3.85 -1.46 17.40
C LYS A 109 -4.34 -0.05 17.09
N LEU A 110 -5.29 0.48 17.88
CA LEU A 110 -5.88 1.80 17.65
C LEU A 110 -4.82 2.90 17.41
N LYS A 111 -3.83 3.02 18.28
CA LYS A 111 -2.72 4.00 18.15
C LYS A 111 -1.84 3.80 16.91
N GLN A 112 -1.76 2.60 16.35
CA GLN A 112 -1.04 2.33 15.12
C GLN A 112 -1.90 2.76 13.92
N ARG A 113 -3.20 2.43 13.94
CA ARG A 113 -4.15 2.81 12.90
C ARG A 113 -4.26 4.32 12.72
N GLU A 114 -4.25 5.09 13.81
CA GLU A 114 -4.25 6.56 13.80
C GLU A 114 -3.02 7.18 13.10
N ARG A 115 -1.98 6.40 12.87
CA ARG A 115 -0.74 6.82 12.22
C ARG A 115 -0.63 6.36 10.75
N VAL A 116 -1.69 5.73 10.20
CA VAL A 116 -1.79 5.38 8.78
C VAL A 116 -2.89 6.19 8.13
N GLU A 117 -2.55 6.95 7.10
CA GLU A 117 -3.49 7.65 6.23
C GLU A 117 -3.53 6.96 4.87
N LEU A 118 -4.73 6.66 4.37
CA LEU A 118 -4.93 6.13 3.02
C LEU A 118 -5.65 7.17 2.16
N ILE A 119 -5.01 7.56 1.06
CA ILE A 119 -5.47 8.59 0.14
C ILE A 119 -5.80 7.95 -1.21
N GLU A 120 -7.04 8.10 -1.65
CA GLU A 120 -7.47 7.76 -3.00
C GLU A 120 -7.17 8.95 -3.92
N GLU A 121 -6.02 8.93 -4.56
CA GLU A 121 -5.60 10.00 -5.47
C GLU A 121 -4.50 9.51 -6.43
N ASP A 122 -4.35 10.24 -7.53
CA ASP A 122 -3.25 10.09 -8.46
C ASP A 122 -1.92 10.50 -7.78
N VAL A 123 -0.92 9.61 -7.80
CA VAL A 123 0.41 9.85 -7.22
C VAL A 123 1.09 11.12 -7.75
N PHE A 124 0.70 11.60 -8.95
CA PHE A 124 1.17 12.87 -9.51
C PHE A 124 0.53 14.11 -8.88
N LYS A 125 -0.64 13.97 -8.27
CA LYS A 125 -1.45 15.10 -7.74
C LYS A 125 -1.46 15.14 -6.23
N VAL A 126 -1.21 14.00 -5.58
CA VAL A 126 -1.32 13.90 -4.13
C VAL A 126 -0.39 14.87 -3.41
N THR A 127 -0.94 15.52 -2.40
CA THR A 127 -0.21 16.36 -1.46
C THR A 127 -0.42 15.81 -0.05
N THR A 128 0.63 15.76 0.74
CA THR A 128 0.57 15.34 2.14
C THR A 128 0.73 16.55 3.06
N ALA A 129 0.14 16.49 4.25
CA ALA A 129 0.23 17.58 5.22
C ALA A 129 1.67 17.90 5.64
N GLN A 130 2.50 16.86 5.69
CA GLN A 130 3.93 16.97 5.98
C GLN A 130 4.75 16.34 4.86
N ALA A 131 5.98 16.83 4.69
CA ALA A 131 6.92 16.25 3.75
C ALA A 131 7.36 14.85 4.23
N PRO A 132 7.16 13.78 3.45
CA PRO A 132 7.63 12.46 3.85
C PRO A 132 9.16 12.41 3.87
N ASP A 133 9.70 11.63 4.79
CA ASP A 133 11.14 11.35 4.85
C ASP A 133 11.59 10.58 3.61
N LEU A 134 10.75 9.65 3.17
CA LEU A 134 10.98 8.84 1.99
C LEU A 134 9.65 8.53 1.27
N ILE A 135 9.76 8.35 -0.03
CA ILE A 135 8.68 7.89 -0.89
C ILE A 135 9.13 6.57 -1.50
N ILE A 136 8.29 5.56 -1.43
CA ILE A 136 8.51 4.27 -2.05
C ILE A 136 7.43 3.96 -3.08
N ALA A 137 7.78 3.18 -4.09
CA ALA A 137 6.87 2.56 -5.04
C ALA A 137 7.35 1.12 -5.22
N MET A 138 6.67 0.19 -4.58
CA MET A 138 7.08 -1.20 -4.48
C MET A 138 6.40 -2.08 -5.55
N ASN A 139 6.81 -3.33 -5.63
CA ASN A 139 6.12 -4.38 -6.39
C ASN A 139 5.85 -4.02 -7.86
N PHE A 140 6.90 -3.55 -8.56
CA PHE A 140 6.87 -3.25 -9.98
C PHE A 140 5.93 -2.11 -10.41
N SER A 141 5.38 -1.33 -9.48
CA SER A 141 4.44 -0.23 -9.78
C SER A 141 4.98 0.77 -10.79
N TYR A 142 6.29 1.09 -10.73
CA TYR A 142 6.95 1.98 -11.68
C TYR A 142 6.95 1.45 -13.14
N GLN A 143 6.73 0.16 -13.37
CA GLN A 143 6.59 -0.42 -14.72
C GLN A 143 5.28 0.01 -15.42
N GLY A 144 4.34 0.59 -14.68
CA GLY A 144 3.15 1.23 -15.22
C GLY A 144 3.47 2.44 -16.11
N PHE A 145 4.62 3.12 -15.87
CA PHE A 145 5.05 4.26 -16.69
C PHE A 145 5.56 3.80 -18.06
N LYS A 146 4.79 4.10 -19.10
CA LYS A 146 5.07 3.63 -20.47
C LYS A 146 6.18 4.42 -21.16
N THR A 147 6.51 5.61 -20.70
CA THR A 147 7.53 6.48 -21.27
C THR A 147 8.52 7.00 -20.23
N ARG A 148 9.71 7.39 -20.70
CA ARG A 148 10.73 8.03 -19.83
C ARG A 148 10.25 9.37 -19.30
N GLU A 149 9.47 10.11 -20.07
CA GLU A 149 8.89 11.40 -19.68
C GLU A 149 7.92 11.24 -18.53
N ALA A 150 7.03 10.23 -18.60
CA ALA A 150 6.10 9.91 -17.51
C ALA A 150 6.85 9.52 -16.23
N LEU A 151 7.84 8.63 -16.33
CA LEU A 151 8.66 8.24 -15.18
C LEU A 151 9.45 9.45 -14.61
N ARG A 152 10.00 10.30 -15.46
CA ARG A 152 10.67 11.53 -15.03
C ARG A 152 9.70 12.45 -14.31
N GLY A 153 8.51 12.68 -14.88
CA GLY A 153 7.44 13.50 -14.27
C GLY A 153 7.05 13.00 -12.88
N TYR A 154 7.05 11.69 -12.66
CA TYR A 154 6.83 11.09 -11.35
C TYR A 154 8.00 11.35 -10.38
N LEU A 155 9.24 11.19 -10.83
CA LEU A 155 10.41 11.33 -9.96
C LEU A 155 10.81 12.78 -9.66
N GLU A 156 10.54 13.73 -10.53
CA GLU A 156 10.93 15.15 -10.36
C GLU A 156 10.26 15.84 -9.16
N PRO A 157 8.93 15.72 -8.93
CA PRO A 157 8.28 16.26 -7.75
C PRO A 157 8.86 15.69 -6.45
N SER A 158 9.18 14.40 -6.44
CA SER A 158 9.77 13.70 -5.29
C SER A 158 11.15 14.29 -4.90
N ARG A 159 11.93 14.76 -5.87
CA ARG A 159 13.22 15.45 -5.62
C ARG A 159 13.02 16.85 -5.07
N ASN A 160 11.99 17.58 -5.50
CA ASN A 160 11.71 18.96 -5.11
C ASN A 160 11.00 19.06 -3.76
N TRP A 161 10.37 17.98 -3.32
CA TRP A 161 9.70 17.91 -2.03
C TRP A 161 10.62 18.30 -0.86
N ARG A 162 11.88 17.94 -0.92
CA ARG A 162 12.91 18.25 0.09
C ARG A 162 13.37 19.71 0.12
N ARG A 163 13.00 20.52 -0.85
CA ARG A 163 13.43 21.92 -0.94
C ARG A 163 12.37 22.91 -0.38
N ARG A 164 11.21 22.40 0.03
CA ARG A 164 10.23 23.28 0.70
C ARG A 164 10.71 23.50 2.13
N PRO A 165 10.90 24.77 2.56
CA PRO A 165 11.16 25.07 3.96
C PRO A 165 9.99 24.55 4.79
N SER A 166 10.27 23.87 5.90
CA SER A 166 9.26 23.49 6.89
C SER A 166 8.62 24.77 7.41
N THR A 167 7.43 25.08 6.92
CA THR A 167 6.57 26.08 7.58
C THR A 167 6.05 25.44 8.86
N THR A 168 6.87 25.50 9.90
CA THR A 168 6.43 25.22 11.27
C THR A 168 5.53 26.37 11.69
N THR A 169 4.26 26.30 11.33
CA THR A 169 3.24 27.15 11.95
C THR A 169 2.89 26.45 13.26
N SER A 170 3.60 26.80 14.31
CA SER A 170 3.17 26.48 15.68
C SER A 170 1.77 27.08 15.87
N PRO A 171 0.78 26.30 16.34
CA PRO A 171 -0.49 26.91 16.75
C PRO A 171 -0.20 27.77 17.98
N THR A 172 -0.21 29.07 17.80
CA THR A 172 -0.26 30.02 18.91
C THR A 172 -1.56 29.77 19.66
N SER A 173 -1.43 29.11 20.80
CA SER A 173 -2.47 29.02 21.81
C SER A 173 -2.75 30.43 22.32
N GLY A 174 -3.71 31.09 21.70
CA GLY A 174 -4.27 32.33 22.20
C GLY A 174 -5.11 32.09 23.47
N ILE A 175 -4.43 32.05 24.60
CA ILE A 175 -5.11 32.19 25.91
C ILE A 175 -5.52 33.64 26.02
N ARG A 176 -6.82 33.92 25.83
CA ARG A 176 -7.40 35.20 26.23
C ARG A 176 -7.47 35.25 27.76
N PRO A 177 -6.94 36.28 28.40
CA PRO A 177 -7.19 36.48 29.83
C PRO A 177 -8.66 36.88 30.01
N SER A 178 -9.37 36.13 30.83
CA SER A 178 -10.70 36.44 31.30
C SER A 178 -10.65 37.67 32.24
N THR A 179 -11.13 38.81 31.80
CA THR A 179 -11.39 39.94 32.66
C THR A 179 -12.73 39.71 33.37
N THR A 180 -12.69 39.38 34.65
CA THR A 180 -13.84 39.46 35.57
C THR A 180 -14.04 40.92 35.97
N PRO A 181 -15.25 41.47 35.89
CA PRO A 181 -15.54 42.76 36.49
C PRO A 181 -15.83 42.56 38.00
N SER A 182 -15.13 43.33 38.81
CA SER A 182 -15.42 43.45 40.26
C SER A 182 -16.77 44.16 40.49
N PRO A 183 -17.55 43.76 41.53
CA PRO A 183 -18.76 44.48 41.90
C PRO A 183 -18.39 45.72 42.73
N GLY A 184 -18.85 46.85 42.25
CA GLY A 184 -18.77 48.13 43.00
C GLY A 184 -19.76 48.18 44.13
N THR A 185 -19.31 48.68 45.24
CA THR A 185 -20.09 49.26 46.32
C THR A 185 -20.66 50.60 45.93
#